data_1a12658c491a713ce05d95eec0da36dc
#
_entry.id   1a12658c491a713ce05d95eec0da36dc
#
_cell.length_a   1.000
_cell.length_b   1.000
_cell.length_c   1.000
_cell.angle_alpha   90.00
_cell.angle_beta   90.00
_cell.angle_gamma   90.00
#
_symmetry.space_group_name_H-M   'P 1'
#
loop_
_entity.id
_entity.type
_entity.pdbx_description
1 polymer ?
#
loop_
_entity_poly.entity_id
_entity_poly.type
_entity_poly.pdbx_seq_one_letter_code
_entity_poly.pdbx_strand_id
1 'polypeptide(L)'
;MTKGWGNPVSLDSIGSSDPQDVLLDRRSTVDRLEVIHDAPRVLAGSVMLVGSSGGHLAQLLLVAPLWAAENRSYVTFDTVDAVSLLAGEQVAWAYHPTTRNLRNLARNSLLAIRELRRRRPDIVVSTGAAVAFPFFLAARLMGIPTVYLEVYDRIDSPTLTGRLCRPFSTLFCVQWPEQLDYYRGSALVGSLM
;
A
#
# COMPACT_ATOMS: atom_id res chain seq x y z
N MET A 1 36.49 -0.42 -17.73
CA MET A 1 35.98 0.97 -17.62
C MET A 1 34.83 0.94 -16.62
N THR A 2 35.10 1.23 -15.37
CA THR A 2 34.16 1.20 -14.25
C THR A 2 33.46 2.55 -14.17
N LYS A 3 32.12 2.55 -14.35
CA LYS A 3 31.30 3.76 -14.10
C LYS A 3 31.02 3.87 -12.61
N GLY A 4 31.51 4.96 -12.01
CA GLY A 4 31.35 5.26 -10.60
C GLY A 4 29.91 5.58 -10.22
N TRP A 5 29.50 5.08 -9.08
CA TRP A 5 28.29 5.42 -8.36
C TRP A 5 28.46 6.77 -7.68
N GLY A 6 27.47 7.65 -7.85
CA GLY A 6 27.47 8.98 -7.27
C GLY A 6 27.42 8.96 -5.74
N ASN A 7 28.07 9.95 -5.12
CA ASN A 7 28.17 10.15 -3.68
C ASN A 7 26.79 10.31 -3.00
N PRO A 8 26.64 9.84 -1.74
CA PRO A 8 25.42 10.06 -0.95
C PRO A 8 25.27 11.56 -0.62
N VAL A 9 24.06 12.06 -0.80
CA VAL A 9 23.68 13.45 -0.49
C VAL A 9 23.63 13.63 1.02
N SER A 10 24.30 14.69 1.53
CA SER A 10 24.35 15.06 2.94
C SER A 10 22.96 15.46 3.47
N LEU A 11 22.63 15.05 4.72
CA LEU A 11 21.36 15.24 5.40
C LEU A 11 21.15 16.66 6.00
N ASP A 12 22.04 17.63 5.74
CA ASP A 12 22.05 18.91 6.46
C ASP A 12 21.25 20.04 5.81
N SER A 13 20.42 19.77 4.80
CA SER A 13 19.65 20.80 4.07
C SER A 13 18.13 20.64 4.10
N ILE A 14 17.55 20.07 5.18
CA ILE A 14 16.09 20.02 5.31
C ILE A 14 15.64 21.26 6.11
N GLY A 15 15.43 22.36 5.38
CA GLY A 15 14.68 23.50 5.86
C GLY A 15 13.23 23.12 6.10
N SER A 16 12.57 23.78 7.09
CA SER A 16 11.19 23.56 7.52
C SER A 16 10.21 23.59 6.33
N SER A 17 9.74 22.45 5.91
CA SER A 17 8.69 22.29 4.92
C SER A 17 7.44 21.70 5.59
N ASP A 18 6.28 22.15 5.12
CA ASP A 18 4.94 21.71 5.51
C ASP A 18 4.88 20.15 5.55
N PRO A 19 4.28 19.53 6.57
CA PRO A 19 4.11 18.09 6.64
C PRO A 19 3.45 17.46 5.40
N GLN A 20 2.70 18.24 4.62
CA GLN A 20 2.09 17.79 3.37
C GLN A 20 3.09 17.69 2.21
N ASP A 21 4.14 18.52 2.17
CA ASP A 21 5.17 18.46 1.12
C ASP A 21 6.10 17.25 1.28
N VAL A 22 6.30 16.78 2.51
CA VAL A 22 7.14 15.61 2.81
C VAL A 22 6.49 14.30 2.32
N LEU A 23 5.17 14.24 2.25
CA LEU A 23 4.44 13.05 1.77
C LEU A 23 4.29 13.00 0.24
N LEU A 24 4.52 14.11 -0.46
CA LEU A 24 4.39 14.20 -1.91
C LEU A 24 5.69 13.96 -2.66
N ASP A 25 6.84 14.00 -1.99
CA ASP A 25 8.12 13.65 -2.61
C ASP A 25 8.26 12.13 -2.76
N ARG A 26 8.08 11.66 -4.00
CA ARG A 26 8.23 10.25 -4.36
C ARG A 26 9.58 9.66 -3.93
N ARG A 27 10.65 10.45 -3.91
CA ARG A 27 11.99 9.99 -3.51
C ARG A 27 12.05 9.71 -2.01
N SER A 28 11.50 10.60 -1.18
CA SER A 28 11.50 10.40 0.28
C SER A 28 10.64 9.20 0.71
N THR A 29 9.60 8.85 -0.06
CA THR A 29 8.77 7.67 0.19
C THR A 29 9.47 6.38 -0.24
N VAL A 30 10.24 6.40 -1.33
CA VAL A 30 11.06 5.26 -1.79
C VAL A 30 12.18 4.99 -0.79
N ASP A 31 12.92 6.01 -0.36
CA ASP A 31 14.00 5.89 0.64
C ASP A 31 13.49 5.29 1.96
N ARG A 32 12.21 5.56 2.33
CA ARG A 32 11.59 4.95 3.52
C ARG A 32 11.23 3.48 3.34
N LEU A 33 10.99 3.02 2.11
CA LEU A 33 10.69 1.61 1.83
C LEU A 33 11.95 0.78 1.58
N GLU A 34 13.05 1.38 1.06
CA GLU A 34 14.33 0.70 0.91
C GLU A 34 15.00 0.34 2.24
N VAL A 35 14.61 1.01 3.34
CA VAL A 35 15.11 0.75 4.71
C VAL A 35 14.52 -0.52 5.35
N ILE A 36 13.71 -1.30 4.64
CA ILE A 36 13.15 -2.57 5.17
C ILE A 36 14.25 -3.59 5.54
N HIS A 37 15.49 -3.41 5.07
CA HIS A 37 16.61 -4.32 5.37
C HIS A 37 17.45 -3.93 6.60
N ASP A 38 17.33 -2.70 7.11
CA ASP A 38 18.09 -2.26 8.31
C ASP A 38 17.09 -1.90 9.42
N ALA A 39 17.05 -2.68 10.49
CA ALA A 39 16.24 -2.59 11.71
C ALA A 39 14.89 -1.83 11.60
N PRO A 40 13.75 -2.40 11.99
CA PRO A 40 12.42 -1.86 11.69
C PRO A 40 12.23 -0.49 12.33
N ARG A 41 12.44 0.57 11.54
CA ARG A 41 12.00 1.91 11.92
C ARG A 41 10.48 1.94 11.82
N VAL A 42 9.83 2.01 12.98
CA VAL A 42 8.38 2.20 13.02
C VAL A 42 8.07 3.57 12.42
N LEU A 43 7.29 3.57 11.34
CA LEU A 43 6.84 4.79 10.67
C LEU A 43 5.84 5.52 11.58
N ALA A 44 5.95 6.86 11.60
CA ALA A 44 4.96 7.68 12.28
C ALA A 44 3.63 7.70 11.51
N GLY A 45 2.54 7.98 12.24
CA GLY A 45 1.20 8.07 11.66
C GLY A 45 0.46 6.74 11.58
N SER A 46 -0.77 6.81 11.10
CA SER A 46 -1.71 5.69 11.02
C SER A 46 -1.82 5.14 9.61
N VAL A 47 -1.98 3.81 9.48
CA VAL A 47 -2.11 3.12 8.20
C VAL A 47 -3.42 2.35 8.10
N MET A 48 -3.99 2.36 6.91
CA MET A 48 -5.05 1.43 6.51
C MET A 48 -4.52 0.44 5.48
N LEU A 49 -4.46 -0.83 5.86
CA LEU A 49 -3.96 -1.95 5.06
C LEU A 49 -5.15 -2.63 4.36
N VAL A 50 -5.19 -2.59 3.03
CA VAL A 50 -6.35 -3.01 2.24
C VAL A 50 -5.96 -4.14 1.28
N GLY A 51 -6.65 -5.27 1.37
CA GLY A 51 -6.44 -6.41 0.47
C GLY A 51 -7.47 -7.50 0.66
N SER A 52 -7.48 -8.51 -0.22
CA SER A 52 -8.25 -9.73 0.04
C SER A 52 -7.55 -10.59 1.09
N SER A 53 -8.25 -11.61 1.59
CA SER A 53 -7.65 -12.69 2.39
C SER A 53 -6.63 -13.52 1.57
N GLY A 54 -5.97 -14.46 2.21
CA GLY A 54 -4.95 -15.31 1.59
C GLY A 54 -3.65 -14.56 1.29
N GLY A 55 -3.07 -14.76 0.10
CA GLY A 55 -1.75 -14.21 -0.29
C GLY A 55 -1.63 -12.68 -0.18
N HIS A 56 -2.69 -11.94 -0.52
CA HIS A 56 -2.69 -10.48 -0.35
C HIS A 56 -2.58 -10.08 1.13
N LEU A 57 -3.35 -10.73 2.01
CA LEU A 57 -3.27 -10.48 3.45
C LEU A 57 -1.90 -10.89 3.99
N ALA A 58 -1.35 -12.03 3.56
CA ALA A 58 -0.02 -12.46 3.97
C ALA A 58 1.05 -11.40 3.65
N GLN A 59 1.03 -10.82 2.46
CA GLN A 59 1.95 -9.73 2.10
C GLN A 59 1.69 -8.45 2.90
N LEU A 60 0.43 -8.11 3.19
CA LEU A 60 0.10 -6.97 4.07
C LEU A 60 0.66 -7.17 5.48
N LEU A 61 0.62 -8.39 6.01
CA LEU A 61 1.18 -8.71 7.32
C LEU A 61 2.71 -8.59 7.37
N LEU A 62 3.41 -8.77 6.24
CA LEU A 62 4.85 -8.55 6.16
C LEU A 62 5.23 -7.07 6.24
N VAL A 63 4.41 -6.18 5.70
CA VAL A 63 4.65 -4.73 5.76
C VAL A 63 4.04 -4.06 6.99
N ALA A 64 3.07 -4.71 7.64
CA ALA A 64 2.38 -4.17 8.81
C ALA A 64 3.31 -3.74 9.96
N PRO A 65 4.41 -4.46 10.28
CA PRO A 65 5.34 -4.07 11.34
C PRO A 65 6.04 -2.72 11.13
N LEU A 66 5.95 -2.14 9.93
CA LEU A 66 6.42 -0.77 9.68
C LEU A 66 5.63 0.28 10.48
N TRP A 67 4.46 -0.04 11.01
CA TRP A 67 3.66 0.83 11.88
C TRP A 67 3.41 0.17 13.24
N ALA A 68 3.25 0.98 14.28
CA ALA A 68 2.84 0.49 15.60
C ALA A 68 1.44 -0.18 15.51
N ALA A 69 1.19 -1.20 16.33
CA ALA A 69 -0.04 -1.99 16.28
C ALA A 69 -1.30 -1.14 16.43
N GLU A 70 -1.28 -0.19 17.36
CA GLU A 70 -2.37 0.74 17.63
C GLU A 70 -2.69 1.68 16.46
N ASN A 71 -1.73 1.89 15.55
CA ASN A 71 -1.85 2.77 14.39
C ASN A 71 -2.24 2.03 13.12
N ARG A 72 -2.46 0.71 13.20
CA ARG A 72 -2.85 -0.12 12.06
C ARG A 72 -4.35 -0.35 12.02
N SER A 73 -4.90 -0.39 10.82
CA SER A 73 -6.25 -0.88 10.57
C SER A 73 -6.28 -1.68 9.28
N TYR A 74 -7.11 -2.70 9.23
CA TYR A 74 -7.18 -3.63 8.11
C TYR A 74 -8.54 -3.57 7.44
N VAL A 75 -8.55 -3.75 6.13
CA VAL A 75 -9.74 -4.01 5.33
C VAL A 75 -9.51 -5.27 4.51
N THR A 76 -10.22 -6.33 4.82
CA THR A 76 -10.08 -7.63 4.17
C THR A 76 -11.40 -8.41 4.23
N PHE A 77 -11.42 -9.64 3.73
CA PHE A 77 -12.61 -10.50 3.77
C PHE A 77 -12.68 -11.31 5.07
N ASP A 78 -13.89 -11.60 5.55
CA ASP A 78 -14.20 -12.36 6.76
C ASP A 78 -14.03 -13.88 6.59
N THR A 79 -12.89 -14.28 6.02
CA THR A 79 -12.52 -15.70 5.90
C THR A 79 -11.91 -16.21 7.20
N VAL A 80 -12.00 -17.53 7.44
CA VAL A 80 -11.56 -18.15 8.70
C VAL A 80 -10.08 -17.84 9.00
N ASP A 81 -9.23 -17.88 7.98
CA ASP A 81 -7.80 -17.54 8.08
C ASP A 81 -7.61 -16.05 8.45
N ALA A 82 -8.32 -15.14 7.79
CA ALA A 82 -8.20 -13.70 8.06
C ALA A 82 -8.69 -13.34 9.47
N VAL A 83 -9.81 -13.92 9.91
CA VAL A 83 -10.34 -13.71 11.28
C VAL A 83 -9.34 -14.18 12.32
N SER A 84 -8.69 -15.33 12.11
CA SER A 84 -7.68 -15.87 13.01
C SER A 84 -6.41 -15.02 13.04
N LEU A 85 -5.88 -14.63 11.85
CA LEU A 85 -4.64 -13.87 11.72
C LEU A 85 -4.75 -12.44 12.25
N LEU A 86 -5.95 -11.85 12.19
CA LEU A 86 -6.20 -10.48 12.62
C LEU A 86 -6.90 -10.40 13.98
N ALA A 87 -6.86 -11.47 14.78
CA ALA A 87 -7.44 -11.47 16.13
C ALA A 87 -6.78 -10.36 16.97
N GLY A 88 -7.58 -9.44 17.51
CA GLY A 88 -7.10 -8.29 18.29
C GLY A 88 -6.73 -7.05 17.47
N GLU A 89 -6.68 -7.13 16.14
CA GLU A 89 -6.43 -5.99 15.25
C GLU A 89 -7.73 -5.22 14.93
N GLN A 90 -7.57 -3.99 14.47
CA GLN A 90 -8.69 -3.17 14.02
C GLN A 90 -9.10 -3.54 12.57
N VAL A 91 -10.16 -4.29 12.39
CA VAL A 91 -10.58 -4.81 11.07
C VAL A 91 -11.93 -4.23 10.65
N ALA A 92 -12.04 -3.90 9.36
CA ALA A 92 -13.31 -3.70 8.66
C ALA A 92 -13.45 -4.81 7.60
N TRP A 93 -14.53 -5.56 7.70
CA TRP A 93 -14.81 -6.67 6.80
C TRP A 93 -15.43 -6.17 5.49
N ALA A 94 -14.76 -6.44 4.39
CA ALA A 94 -15.21 -6.09 3.06
C ALA A 94 -16.14 -7.16 2.47
N TYR A 95 -17.00 -6.74 1.55
CA TYR A 95 -17.96 -7.62 0.88
C TYR A 95 -17.28 -8.42 -0.24
N HIS A 96 -17.47 -9.73 -0.24
CA HIS A 96 -17.01 -10.64 -1.29
C HIS A 96 -18.15 -11.54 -1.80
N PRO A 97 -18.03 -12.18 -2.97
CA PRO A 97 -16.94 -12.08 -3.93
C PRO A 97 -16.87 -10.71 -4.62
N THR A 98 -15.64 -10.29 -5.01
CA THR A 98 -15.43 -8.98 -5.66
C THR A 98 -15.30 -9.09 -7.18
N THR A 99 -14.99 -10.29 -7.70
CA THR A 99 -14.81 -10.51 -9.14
C THR A 99 -16.14 -10.38 -9.89
N ARG A 100 -16.19 -9.46 -10.87
CA ARG A 100 -17.38 -9.20 -11.71
C ARG A 100 -18.69 -8.98 -10.92
N ASN A 101 -18.59 -8.39 -9.73
CA ASN A 101 -19.73 -8.17 -8.85
C ASN A 101 -19.91 -6.67 -8.56
N LEU A 102 -20.72 -6.01 -9.39
CA LEU A 102 -21.00 -4.58 -9.27
C LEU A 102 -21.73 -4.21 -7.97
N ARG A 103 -22.56 -5.11 -7.43
CA ARG A 103 -23.25 -4.90 -6.15
C ARG A 103 -22.24 -4.81 -5.00
N ASN A 104 -21.28 -5.73 -4.96
CA ASN A 104 -20.25 -5.69 -3.93
C ASN A 104 -19.22 -4.58 -4.19
N LEU A 105 -18.97 -4.19 -5.45
CA LEU A 105 -18.20 -2.99 -5.75
C LEU A 105 -18.85 -1.74 -5.13
N ALA A 106 -20.16 -1.54 -5.31
CA ALA A 106 -20.86 -0.41 -4.72
C ALA A 106 -20.84 -0.45 -3.18
N ARG A 107 -21.04 -1.64 -2.57
CA ARG A 107 -20.95 -1.81 -1.12
C ARG A 107 -19.55 -1.49 -0.59
N ASN A 108 -18.51 -1.98 -1.25
CA ASN A 108 -17.13 -1.70 -0.87
C ASN A 108 -16.74 -0.23 -1.11
N SER A 109 -17.35 0.45 -2.07
CA SER A 109 -17.18 1.90 -2.26
C SER A 109 -17.77 2.69 -1.09
N LEU A 110 -18.97 2.34 -0.63
CA LEU A 110 -19.57 2.94 0.56
C LEU A 110 -18.76 2.62 1.83
N LEU A 111 -18.28 1.38 1.95
CA LEU A 111 -17.41 0.96 3.03
C LEU A 111 -16.11 1.80 3.04
N ALA A 112 -15.48 1.99 1.88
CA ALA A 112 -14.27 2.79 1.74
C ALA A 112 -14.48 4.23 2.24
N ILE A 113 -15.53 4.89 1.76
CA ILE A 113 -15.86 6.26 2.19
C ILE A 113 -16.09 6.32 3.71
N ARG A 114 -16.84 5.35 4.26
CA ARG A 114 -17.15 5.29 5.69
C ARG A 114 -15.89 5.08 6.53
N GLU A 115 -15.06 4.10 6.19
CA GLU A 115 -13.88 3.74 6.97
C GLU A 115 -12.79 4.81 6.87
N LEU A 116 -12.56 5.39 5.69
CA LEU A 116 -11.60 6.48 5.51
C LEU A 116 -12.00 7.73 6.29
N ARG A 117 -13.30 8.09 6.29
CA ARG A 117 -13.81 9.24 7.08
C ARG A 117 -13.73 8.97 8.58
N ARG A 118 -14.00 7.75 9.01
CA ARG A 118 -14.03 7.38 10.43
C ARG A 118 -12.63 7.29 11.02
N ARG A 119 -11.71 6.65 10.32
CA ARG A 119 -10.36 6.37 10.82
C ARG A 119 -9.34 7.44 10.47
N ARG A 120 -9.57 8.16 9.37
CA ARG A 120 -8.68 9.21 8.83
C ARG A 120 -7.22 8.76 8.82
N PRO A 121 -6.89 7.65 8.12
CA PRO A 121 -5.52 7.17 8.07
C PRO A 121 -4.63 8.18 7.35
N ASP A 122 -3.37 8.27 7.78
CA ASP A 122 -2.38 9.11 7.11
C ASP A 122 -1.94 8.52 5.77
N ILE A 123 -2.11 7.19 5.61
CA ILE A 123 -1.76 6.48 4.38
C ILE A 123 -2.64 5.24 4.20
N VAL A 124 -2.95 4.91 2.94
CA VAL A 124 -3.59 3.65 2.56
C VAL A 124 -2.58 2.80 1.79
N VAL A 125 -2.36 1.57 2.24
CA VAL A 125 -1.47 0.61 1.59
C VAL A 125 -2.26 -0.59 1.11
N SER A 126 -1.99 -1.08 -0.10
CA SER A 126 -2.64 -2.27 -0.64
C SER A 126 -1.68 -3.13 -1.42
N THR A 127 -1.84 -4.44 -1.28
CA THR A 127 -1.19 -5.45 -2.12
C THR A 127 -2.10 -5.90 -3.27
N GLY A 128 -3.30 -5.32 -3.40
CA GLY A 128 -4.21 -5.58 -4.51
C GLY A 128 -5.53 -6.24 -4.12
N ALA A 129 -6.04 -7.08 -5.03
CA ALA A 129 -7.42 -7.54 -5.13
C ALA A 129 -8.42 -6.42 -5.43
N ALA A 130 -9.60 -6.77 -5.98
CA ALA A 130 -10.57 -5.79 -6.46
C ALA A 130 -11.14 -4.87 -5.36
N VAL A 131 -11.00 -5.25 -4.08
CA VAL A 131 -11.35 -4.42 -2.92
C VAL A 131 -10.45 -3.19 -2.80
N ALA A 132 -9.22 -3.21 -3.31
CA ALA A 132 -8.29 -2.08 -3.26
C ALA A 132 -8.80 -0.87 -4.06
N PHE A 133 -9.40 -1.11 -5.23
CA PHE A 133 -9.79 -0.05 -6.15
C PHE A 133 -10.73 1.01 -5.52
N PRO A 134 -11.87 0.68 -4.89
CA PRO A 134 -12.72 1.69 -4.27
C PRO A 134 -12.04 2.46 -3.14
N PHE A 135 -11.11 1.84 -2.39
CA PHE A 135 -10.36 2.52 -1.34
C PHE A 135 -9.35 3.51 -1.93
N PHE A 136 -8.63 3.13 -3.00
CA PHE A 136 -7.70 4.03 -3.69
C PHE A 136 -8.39 5.23 -4.32
N LEU A 137 -9.51 5.00 -4.99
CA LEU A 137 -10.32 6.09 -5.55
C LEU A 137 -10.80 7.05 -4.46
N ALA A 138 -11.39 6.52 -3.39
CA ALA A 138 -11.91 7.34 -2.29
C ALA A 138 -10.78 8.07 -1.54
N ALA A 139 -9.66 7.40 -1.27
CA ALA A 139 -8.48 8.01 -0.64
C ALA A 139 -7.93 9.17 -1.48
N ARG A 140 -7.79 8.97 -2.80
CA ARG A 140 -7.34 10.01 -3.73
C ARG A 140 -8.26 11.24 -3.71
N LEU A 141 -9.59 11.03 -3.67
CA LEU A 141 -10.58 12.11 -3.59
C LEU A 141 -10.55 12.84 -2.24
N MET A 142 -10.10 12.17 -1.18
CA MET A 142 -9.96 12.75 0.17
C MET A 142 -8.55 13.31 0.43
N GLY A 143 -7.64 13.29 -0.54
CA GLY A 143 -6.26 13.78 -0.36
C GLY A 143 -5.38 12.83 0.49
N ILE A 144 -5.82 11.59 0.75
CA ILE A 144 -5.05 10.62 1.52
C ILE A 144 -4.05 9.92 0.59
N PRO A 145 -2.74 9.91 0.91
CA PRO A 145 -1.72 9.20 0.15
C PRO A 145 -2.00 7.71 0.06
N THR A 146 -1.64 7.11 -1.08
CA THR A 146 -1.86 5.69 -1.36
C THR A 146 -0.59 5.02 -1.85
N VAL A 147 -0.30 3.84 -1.32
CA VAL A 147 0.81 2.99 -1.77
C VAL A 147 0.26 1.67 -2.27
N TYR A 148 0.52 1.37 -3.52
CA TYR A 148 0.20 0.08 -4.10
C TYR A 148 1.46 -0.77 -4.23
N LEU A 149 1.42 -1.98 -3.72
CA LEU A 149 2.46 -2.97 -3.88
C LEU A 149 1.93 -4.09 -4.78
N GLU A 150 2.52 -4.24 -5.97
CA GLU A 150 2.12 -5.31 -6.89
C GLU A 150 2.51 -6.67 -6.31
N VAL A 151 1.66 -7.66 -6.53
CA VAL A 151 1.85 -9.00 -5.98
C VAL A 151 3.09 -9.69 -6.56
N TYR A 152 3.72 -10.52 -5.74
CA TYR A 152 4.98 -11.19 -6.06
C TYR A 152 4.84 -12.27 -7.15
N ASP A 153 3.66 -12.88 -7.29
CA ASP A 153 3.40 -14.01 -8.18
C ASP A 153 3.06 -13.60 -9.63
N ARG A 154 3.06 -12.30 -9.94
CA ARG A 154 2.73 -11.75 -11.25
C ARG A 154 3.92 -11.12 -11.95
N ILE A 155 4.95 -11.94 -12.22
CA ILE A 155 6.19 -11.47 -12.84
C ILE A 155 5.97 -11.08 -14.30
N ASP A 156 5.22 -11.90 -15.06
CA ASP A 156 5.11 -11.80 -16.52
C ASP A 156 3.90 -11.00 -17.01
N SER A 157 3.07 -10.48 -16.11
CA SER A 157 1.86 -9.76 -16.51
C SER A 157 1.34 -8.82 -15.42
N PRO A 158 0.83 -7.65 -15.80
CA PRO A 158 0.22 -6.73 -14.86
C PRO A 158 -1.15 -7.24 -14.40
N THR A 159 -1.48 -7.03 -13.12
CA THR A 159 -2.82 -7.33 -12.62
C THR A 159 -3.81 -6.27 -13.09
N LEU A 160 -5.09 -6.68 -13.26
CA LEU A 160 -6.16 -5.73 -13.57
C LEU A 160 -6.30 -4.69 -12.44
N THR A 161 -6.21 -5.13 -11.18
CA THR A 161 -6.31 -4.23 -10.02
C THR A 161 -5.16 -3.25 -9.99
N GLY A 162 -3.93 -3.69 -10.25
CA GLY A 162 -2.76 -2.81 -10.33
C GLY A 162 -2.94 -1.73 -11.41
N ARG A 163 -3.41 -2.11 -12.59
CA ARG A 163 -3.72 -1.14 -13.66
C ARG A 163 -4.79 -0.12 -13.25
N LEU A 164 -5.84 -0.57 -12.57
CA LEU A 164 -6.94 0.31 -12.12
C LEU A 164 -6.52 1.22 -10.95
N CYS A 165 -5.71 0.73 -10.03
CA CYS A 165 -5.26 1.50 -8.86
C CYS A 165 -4.13 2.47 -9.20
N ARG A 166 -3.32 2.18 -10.23
CA ARG A 166 -2.13 2.98 -10.57
C ARG A 166 -2.40 4.49 -10.74
N PRO A 167 -3.46 4.95 -11.44
CA PRO A 167 -3.74 6.39 -11.58
C PRO A 167 -4.07 7.09 -10.24
N PHE A 168 -4.46 6.33 -9.25
CA PHE A 168 -4.84 6.80 -7.92
C PHE A 168 -3.75 6.56 -6.87
N SER A 169 -2.62 5.95 -7.27
CA SER A 169 -1.50 5.65 -6.39
C SER A 169 -0.55 6.85 -6.28
N THR A 170 -0.24 7.26 -5.05
CA THR A 170 0.84 8.22 -4.78
C THR A 170 2.19 7.56 -5.04
N LEU A 171 2.34 6.31 -4.60
CA LEU A 171 3.49 5.47 -4.88
C LEU A 171 3.01 4.11 -5.38
N PHE A 172 3.62 3.62 -6.46
CA PHE A 172 3.40 2.28 -6.98
C PHE A 172 4.70 1.49 -6.89
N CYS A 173 4.67 0.39 -6.14
CA CYS A 173 5.81 -0.46 -5.88
C CYS A 173 5.69 -1.79 -6.64
N VAL A 174 6.83 -2.29 -7.10
CA VAL A 174 6.95 -3.59 -7.74
C VAL A 174 8.05 -4.40 -7.05
N GLN A 175 7.90 -5.73 -7.05
CA GLN A 175 8.82 -6.63 -6.35
C GLN A 175 9.89 -7.22 -7.27
N TRP A 176 9.64 -7.23 -8.59
CA TRP A 176 10.54 -7.81 -9.59
C TRP A 176 10.93 -6.78 -10.65
N PRO A 177 12.19 -6.82 -11.13
CA PRO A 177 12.64 -5.93 -12.21
C PRO A 177 11.77 -6.03 -13.47
N GLU A 178 11.27 -7.22 -13.79
CA GLU A 178 10.43 -7.50 -14.96
C GLU A 178 9.09 -6.76 -14.90
N GLN A 179 8.57 -6.50 -13.70
CA GLN A 179 7.34 -5.74 -13.51
C GLN A 179 7.50 -4.27 -13.92
N LEU A 180 8.72 -3.73 -13.96
CA LEU A 180 8.99 -2.35 -14.43
C LEU A 180 8.63 -2.16 -15.89
N ASP A 181 8.66 -3.20 -16.72
CA ASP A 181 8.26 -3.15 -18.12
C ASP A 181 6.77 -2.85 -18.27
N TYR A 182 5.96 -3.34 -17.34
CA TYR A 182 4.51 -3.12 -17.29
C TYR A 182 4.12 -1.85 -16.53
N TYR A 183 4.90 -1.50 -15.51
CA TYR A 183 4.61 -0.39 -14.59
C TYR A 183 5.76 0.63 -14.60
N ARG A 184 5.99 1.27 -15.73
CA ARG A 184 7.07 2.26 -15.89
C ARG A 184 6.99 3.37 -14.85
N GLY A 185 8.11 3.70 -14.22
CA GLY A 185 8.20 4.72 -13.18
C GLY A 185 7.69 4.27 -11.81
N SER A 186 7.51 2.96 -11.60
CA SER A 186 7.28 2.37 -10.29
C SER A 186 8.59 2.19 -9.53
N ALA A 187 8.50 2.08 -8.21
CA ALA A 187 9.63 1.80 -7.34
C ALA A 187 9.87 0.28 -7.24
N LEU A 188 11.09 -0.17 -7.50
CA LEU A 188 11.48 -1.56 -7.24
C LEU A 188 11.87 -1.68 -5.77
N VAL A 189 11.11 -2.49 -5.01
CA VAL A 189 11.34 -2.70 -3.56
C VAL A 189 11.92 -4.07 -3.22
N GLY A 190 12.08 -4.94 -4.21
CA GLY A 190 12.50 -6.33 -4.03
C GLY A 190 11.38 -7.23 -3.52
N SER A 191 11.66 -8.55 -3.47
CA SER A 191 10.71 -9.53 -2.98
C SER A 191 10.54 -9.40 -1.46
N LEU A 192 9.28 -9.39 -1.01
CA LEU A 192 8.93 -9.44 0.42
C LEU A 192 8.78 -10.86 0.96
N MET A 193 8.83 -11.87 0.09
CA MET A 193 8.64 -13.29 0.42
C MET A 193 9.86 -14.09 0.00
#